data_5f6141179db50c661c3778be50d9a0e4
#
_entry.id   5f6141179db50c661c3778be50d9a0e4
#
_cell.length_a   1.000
_cell.length_b   1.000
_cell.length_c   1.000
_cell.angle_alpha   90.00
_cell.angle_beta   90.00
_cell.angle_gamma   90.00
#
_symmetry.space_group_name_H-M   'P 1'
#
loop_
_entity.id
_entity.type
_entity.pdbx_description
1 polymer ?
#
loop_
_entity_poly.entity_id
_entity_poly.type
_entity_poly.pdbx_seq_one_letter_code
_entity_poly.pdbx_strand_id
1 'polypeptide(L)'
;AVTPGTFTPQGIADATKRETMSKMTLSEDPEFNAKFPAEYNCRITVTDQAGKAHTAHTAFSKGHKNNPLDDQELEGKFRSFAAGVLSDMQCDRVLETIWAIDEATDMDDLFDGLVV
;
A
#
# COMPACT_ATOMS: atom_id res chain seq x y z
N ALA A 1 5.10 8.07 -4.71
CA ALA A 1 4.38 6.98 -4.02
C ALA A 1 5.38 5.93 -3.56
N VAL A 2 5.07 5.23 -2.46
CA VAL A 2 5.83 4.05 -2.02
C VAL A 2 5.36 2.87 -2.85
N THR A 3 6.29 2.16 -3.48
CA THR A 3 6.03 0.99 -4.34
C THR A 3 6.95 -0.15 -3.93
N PRO A 4 6.73 -1.39 -4.39
CA PRO A 4 7.67 -2.50 -4.13
C PRO A 4 9.12 -2.17 -4.52
N GLY A 5 9.32 -1.43 -5.63
CA GLY A 5 10.64 -0.96 -6.06
C GLY A 5 11.34 0.00 -5.09
N THR A 6 10.61 0.60 -4.15
CA THR A 6 11.19 1.47 -3.11
C THR A 6 12.09 0.69 -2.15
N PHE A 7 11.80 -0.58 -1.92
CA PHE A 7 12.50 -1.45 -0.97
C PHE A 7 13.56 -2.35 -1.61
N THR A 8 13.86 -2.17 -2.88
CA THR A 8 15.01 -2.81 -3.53
C THR A 8 16.31 -2.14 -3.10
N PRO A 9 17.48 -2.81 -3.21
CA PRO A 9 18.77 -2.19 -2.94
C PRO A 9 18.97 -0.86 -3.70
N GLN A 10 18.56 -0.79 -4.97
CA GLN A 10 18.61 0.41 -5.79
C GLN A 10 17.67 1.50 -5.28
N GLY A 11 16.44 1.12 -4.88
CA GLY A 11 15.46 2.05 -4.33
C GLY A 11 15.90 2.66 -3.00
N ILE A 12 16.58 1.89 -2.16
CA ILE A 12 17.15 2.35 -0.87
C ILE A 12 18.37 3.25 -1.10
N ALA A 13 19.18 2.95 -2.13
CA ALA A 13 20.36 3.72 -2.47
C ALA A 13 20.07 5.03 -3.24
N ASP A 14 18.82 5.28 -3.64
CA ASP A 14 18.42 6.45 -4.40
C ASP A 14 18.76 7.75 -3.66
N ALA A 15 19.66 8.53 -4.26
CA ALA A 15 20.15 9.80 -3.68
C ALA A 15 19.04 10.84 -3.49
N THR A 16 18.04 10.88 -4.39
CA THR A 16 16.90 11.81 -4.29
C THR A 16 16.04 11.51 -3.09
N LYS A 17 15.81 10.23 -2.79
CA LYS A 17 15.08 9.81 -1.59
C LYS A 17 15.84 10.17 -0.32
N ARG A 18 17.15 9.95 -0.30
CA ARG A 18 18.02 10.32 0.83
C ARG A 18 18.04 11.82 1.09
N GLU A 19 18.10 12.63 0.05
CA GLU A 19 18.01 14.09 0.17
C GLU A 19 16.64 14.49 0.78
N THR A 20 15.55 13.88 0.34
CA THR A 20 14.23 14.13 0.92
C THR A 20 14.18 13.69 2.38
N MET A 21 14.69 12.51 2.71
CA MET A 21 14.76 12.02 4.09
C MET A 21 15.56 12.91 5.02
N SER A 22 16.64 13.52 4.54
CA SER A 22 17.47 14.44 5.34
C SER A 22 16.74 15.72 5.76
N LYS A 23 15.64 16.04 5.10
CA LYS A 23 14.76 17.20 5.40
C LYS A 23 13.62 16.83 6.36
N MET A 24 13.48 15.55 6.70
CA MET A 24 12.40 15.07 7.58
C MET A 24 12.82 15.16 9.04
N THR A 25 11.89 15.60 9.88
CA THR A 25 12.00 15.52 11.34
C THR A 25 10.90 14.62 11.85
N LEU A 26 11.23 13.68 12.72
CA LEU A 26 10.28 12.83 13.40
C LEU A 26 10.16 13.28 14.85
N SER A 27 8.94 13.48 15.31
CA SER A 27 8.64 13.80 16.70
C SER A 27 7.54 12.91 17.26
N GLU A 28 7.61 12.65 18.54
CA GLU A 28 6.59 11.97 19.30
C GLU A 28 5.42 12.92 19.60
N ASP A 29 4.20 12.38 19.61
CA ASP A 29 2.98 13.09 19.99
C ASP A 29 2.32 12.33 21.16
N PRO A 30 2.29 12.91 22.40
CA PRO A 30 1.72 12.22 23.56
C PRO A 30 0.24 11.88 23.41
N GLU A 31 -0.53 12.67 22.65
CA GLU A 31 -1.95 12.34 22.38
C GLU A 31 -2.07 11.09 21.51
N PHE A 32 -1.15 10.91 20.55
CA PHE A 32 -1.12 9.72 19.70
C PHE A 32 -0.69 8.49 20.49
N ASN A 33 0.29 8.64 21.37
CA ASN A 33 0.73 7.58 22.26
C ASN A 33 -0.38 7.08 23.18
N ALA A 34 -1.16 8.00 23.74
CA ALA A 34 -2.28 7.66 24.65
C ALA A 34 -3.38 6.83 23.95
N LYS A 35 -3.50 6.94 22.63
CA LYS A 35 -4.49 6.18 21.83
C LYS A 35 -3.98 4.83 21.32
N PHE A 36 -2.67 4.61 21.37
CA PHE A 36 -2.09 3.33 21.00
C PHE A 36 -2.43 2.25 22.05
N PRO A 37 -2.77 0.99 21.70
CA PRO A 37 -2.78 0.41 20.35
C PRO A 37 -4.12 0.50 19.61
N ALA A 38 -5.12 1.20 20.14
CA ALA A 38 -6.44 1.29 19.51
C ALA A 38 -6.40 2.06 18.18
N GLU A 39 -5.50 3.05 18.09
CA GLU A 39 -5.24 3.84 16.88
C GLU A 39 -3.73 3.87 16.61
N TYR A 40 -3.37 3.88 15.32
CA TYR A 40 -1.98 4.04 14.83
C TYR A 40 -1.86 5.42 14.16
N ASN A 41 -1.94 6.46 14.98
CA ASN A 41 -1.96 7.83 14.49
C ASN A 41 -0.64 8.23 13.81
N CYS A 42 -0.76 8.89 12.66
CA CYS A 42 0.35 9.54 11.98
C CYS A 42 -0.12 10.89 11.43
N ARG A 43 0.65 11.95 11.72
CA ARG A 43 0.45 13.28 11.15
C ARG A 43 1.69 13.68 10.36
N ILE A 44 1.50 14.09 9.11
CA ILE A 44 2.57 14.57 8.26
C ILE A 44 2.27 16.01 7.87
N THR A 45 3.25 16.88 8.07
CA THR A 45 3.20 18.26 7.57
C THR A 45 4.34 18.45 6.58
N VAL A 46 4.01 18.92 5.38
CA VAL A 46 4.97 19.26 4.33
C VAL A 46 4.87 20.75 4.06
N THR A 47 6.00 21.45 4.14
CA THR A 47 6.09 22.86 3.73
C THR A 47 6.63 22.92 2.31
N ASP A 48 5.89 23.53 1.40
CA ASP A 48 6.30 23.68 0.00
C ASP A 48 7.33 24.81 -0.18
N GLN A 49 7.81 25.00 -1.41
CA GLN A 49 8.79 26.04 -1.74
C GLN A 49 8.25 27.46 -1.56
N ALA A 50 6.94 27.67 -1.55
CA ALA A 50 6.28 28.93 -1.30
C ALA A 50 6.10 29.20 0.21
N GLY A 51 6.54 28.28 1.08
CA GLY A 51 6.39 28.38 2.52
C GLY A 51 5.01 27.95 3.04
N LYS A 52 4.13 27.42 2.19
CA LYS A 52 2.79 26.95 2.59
C LYS A 52 2.88 25.57 3.20
N ALA A 53 2.29 25.38 4.37
CA ALA A 53 2.18 24.11 5.05
C ALA A 53 0.95 23.32 4.59
N HIS A 54 1.15 22.05 4.31
CA HIS A 54 0.11 21.06 3.96
C HIS A 54 0.17 19.95 5.00
N THR A 55 -0.92 19.72 5.71
CA THR A 55 -0.97 18.71 6.77
C THR A 55 -1.99 17.64 6.44
N ALA A 56 -1.59 16.37 6.61
CA ALA A 56 -2.46 15.21 6.56
C ALA A 56 -2.33 14.41 7.86
N HIS A 57 -3.41 13.79 8.29
CA HIS A 57 -3.48 12.95 9.48
C HIS A 57 -4.26 11.68 9.17
N THR A 58 -3.81 10.56 9.71
CA THR A 58 -4.55 9.30 9.71
C THR A 58 -4.45 8.63 11.07
N ALA A 59 -5.55 8.05 11.55
CA ALA A 59 -5.59 7.21 12.74
C ALA A 59 -5.47 5.71 12.40
N PHE A 60 -5.79 5.35 11.17
CA PHE A 60 -5.81 3.97 10.69
C PHE A 60 -5.13 3.86 9.34
N SER A 61 -4.19 2.95 9.23
CA SER A 61 -3.55 2.65 7.95
C SER A 61 -4.59 2.11 6.95
N LYS A 62 -4.35 2.36 5.65
CA LYS A 62 -5.20 1.82 4.58
C LYS A 62 -5.18 0.28 4.64
N GLY A 63 -6.37 -0.32 4.54
CA GLY A 63 -6.60 -1.76 4.74
C GLY A 63 -7.01 -2.15 6.16
N HIS A 64 -7.02 -1.22 7.12
CA HIS A 64 -7.62 -1.44 8.43
C HIS A 64 -9.15 -1.43 8.35
N LYS A 65 -9.86 -2.14 9.25
CA LYS A 65 -11.34 -2.20 9.28
C LYS A 65 -12.02 -0.81 9.31
N ASN A 66 -11.37 0.19 9.90
CA ASN A 66 -11.86 1.57 9.95
C ASN A 66 -11.35 2.46 8.80
N ASN A 67 -10.54 1.90 7.90
CA ASN A 67 -10.03 2.50 6.68
C ASN A 67 -9.79 1.41 5.63
N PRO A 68 -10.85 0.71 5.18
CA PRO A 68 -10.73 -0.44 4.29
C PRO A 68 -10.22 -0.02 2.90
N LEU A 69 -9.63 -0.99 2.22
CA LEU A 69 -9.44 -0.90 0.77
C LEU A 69 -10.81 -1.08 0.10
N ASP A 70 -11.06 -0.33 -0.95
CA ASP A 70 -12.14 -0.68 -1.89
C ASP A 70 -11.66 -1.77 -2.86
N ASP A 71 -12.59 -2.32 -3.65
CA ASP A 71 -12.31 -3.42 -4.58
C ASP A 71 -11.24 -3.02 -5.60
N GLN A 72 -11.32 -1.80 -6.12
CA GLN A 72 -10.39 -1.28 -7.11
C GLN A 72 -8.96 -1.13 -6.54
N GLU A 73 -8.84 -0.67 -5.30
CA GLU A 73 -7.56 -0.58 -4.59
C GLU A 73 -6.99 -1.98 -4.29
N LEU A 74 -7.85 -2.94 -3.94
CA LEU A 74 -7.44 -4.33 -3.68
C LEU A 74 -6.93 -5.00 -4.95
N GLU A 75 -7.67 -4.90 -6.06
CA GLU A 75 -7.26 -5.42 -7.37
C GLU A 75 -5.98 -4.75 -7.87
N GLY A 76 -5.89 -3.41 -7.74
CA GLY A 76 -4.69 -2.67 -8.11
C GLY A 76 -3.46 -3.10 -7.32
N LYS A 77 -3.63 -3.41 -6.03
CA LYS A 77 -2.57 -3.97 -5.19
C LYS A 77 -2.14 -5.35 -5.70
N PHE A 78 -3.08 -6.26 -5.96
CA PHE A 78 -2.79 -7.57 -6.52
C PHE A 78 -2.00 -7.45 -7.83
N ARG A 79 -2.50 -6.68 -8.81
CA ARG A 79 -1.83 -6.49 -10.10
C ARG A 79 -0.42 -5.91 -9.96
N SER A 80 -0.23 -4.99 -9.02
CA SER A 80 1.10 -4.39 -8.80
C SER A 80 2.14 -5.38 -8.27
N PHE A 81 1.72 -6.38 -7.48
CA PHE A 81 2.61 -7.44 -6.99
C PHE A 81 2.76 -8.58 -8.00
N ALA A 82 1.74 -8.87 -8.80
CA ALA A 82 1.78 -9.88 -9.85
C ALA A 82 2.60 -9.43 -11.08
N ALA A 83 2.82 -8.12 -11.24
CA ALA A 83 3.54 -7.56 -12.38
C ALA A 83 4.93 -8.18 -12.56
N GLY A 84 5.20 -8.67 -13.78
CA GLY A 84 6.44 -9.38 -14.12
C GLY A 84 6.48 -10.85 -13.73
N VAL A 85 5.42 -11.37 -13.09
CA VAL A 85 5.23 -12.79 -12.78
C VAL A 85 4.06 -13.35 -13.57
N LEU A 86 2.90 -12.71 -13.48
CA LEU A 86 1.70 -13.07 -14.23
C LEU A 86 1.47 -12.10 -15.39
N SER A 87 0.89 -12.58 -16.48
CA SER A 87 0.35 -11.74 -17.53
C SER A 87 -0.95 -11.05 -17.09
N ASP A 88 -1.34 -9.98 -17.78
CA ASP A 88 -2.60 -9.27 -17.48
C ASP A 88 -3.81 -10.22 -17.60
N MET A 89 -3.82 -11.10 -18.58
CA MET A 89 -4.89 -12.08 -18.78
C MET A 89 -4.96 -13.11 -17.63
N GLN A 90 -3.83 -13.52 -17.08
CA GLN A 90 -3.79 -14.38 -15.89
C GLN A 90 -4.30 -13.62 -14.66
N CYS A 91 -3.90 -12.36 -14.51
CA CYS A 91 -4.43 -11.51 -13.44
C CYS A 91 -5.94 -11.36 -13.51
N ASP A 92 -6.49 -11.15 -14.71
CA ASP A 92 -7.94 -11.05 -14.92
C ASP A 92 -8.64 -12.33 -14.50
N ARG A 93 -8.16 -13.48 -15.00
CA ARG A 93 -8.71 -14.79 -14.66
C ARG A 93 -8.68 -15.08 -13.15
N VAL A 94 -7.56 -14.82 -12.50
CA VAL A 94 -7.41 -15.00 -11.04
C VAL A 94 -8.39 -14.11 -10.27
N LEU A 95 -8.54 -12.86 -10.66
CA LEU A 95 -9.48 -11.93 -10.01
C LEU A 95 -10.92 -12.38 -10.21
N GLU A 96 -11.32 -12.77 -11.43
CA GLU A 96 -12.65 -13.32 -11.70
C GLU A 96 -12.94 -14.54 -10.81
N THR A 97 -11.99 -15.48 -10.73
CA THR A 97 -12.15 -16.69 -9.90
C THR A 97 -12.25 -16.35 -8.41
N ILE A 98 -11.41 -15.42 -7.91
CA ILE A 98 -11.44 -15.02 -6.50
C ILE A 98 -12.73 -14.29 -6.14
N TRP A 99 -13.24 -13.42 -7.01
CA TRP A 99 -14.50 -12.71 -6.76
C TRP A 99 -15.74 -13.62 -6.81
N ALA A 100 -15.64 -14.79 -7.44
CA ALA A 100 -16.69 -15.81 -7.52
C ALA A 100 -16.40 -17.03 -6.62
N ILE A 101 -15.48 -16.91 -5.64
CA ILE A 101 -14.97 -18.06 -4.89
C ILE A 101 -16.04 -18.75 -4.03
N ASP A 102 -17.07 -18.03 -3.61
CA ASP A 102 -18.22 -18.54 -2.87
C ASP A 102 -19.14 -19.44 -3.73
N GLU A 103 -19.03 -19.35 -5.06
CA GLU A 103 -19.74 -20.19 -6.02
C GLU A 103 -18.88 -21.36 -6.53
N ALA A 104 -17.59 -21.38 -6.19
CA ALA A 104 -16.65 -22.40 -6.67
C ALA A 104 -16.93 -23.77 -6.05
N THR A 105 -16.88 -24.82 -6.89
CA THR A 105 -17.00 -26.23 -6.44
C THR A 105 -15.66 -26.86 -6.09
N ASP A 106 -14.57 -26.30 -6.60
CA ASP A 106 -13.18 -26.66 -6.33
C ASP A 106 -12.28 -25.43 -6.54
N MET A 107 -10.97 -25.63 -6.39
CA MET A 107 -9.96 -24.57 -6.50
C MET A 107 -9.07 -24.69 -7.73
N ASP A 108 -9.36 -25.63 -8.63
CA ASP A 108 -8.49 -25.95 -9.76
C ASP A 108 -8.30 -24.74 -10.68
N ASP A 109 -9.37 -24.02 -11.00
CA ASP A 109 -9.31 -22.81 -11.84
C ASP A 109 -8.43 -21.71 -11.24
N LEU A 110 -8.41 -21.56 -9.91
CA LEU A 110 -7.55 -20.59 -9.24
C LEU A 110 -6.08 -21.00 -9.38
N PHE A 111 -5.76 -22.27 -9.09
CA PHE A 111 -4.38 -22.75 -9.16
C PHE A 111 -3.86 -22.75 -10.60
N ASP A 112 -4.67 -23.13 -11.58
CA ASP A 112 -4.33 -23.07 -13.00
C ASP A 112 -4.02 -21.64 -13.48
N GLY A 113 -4.73 -20.64 -12.93
CA GLY A 113 -4.48 -19.23 -13.20
C GLY A 113 -3.14 -18.72 -12.67
N LEU A 114 -2.60 -19.38 -11.65
CA LEU A 114 -1.35 -19.00 -10.96
C LEU A 114 -0.10 -19.74 -11.50
N VAL A 115 -0.25 -20.63 -12.46
CA VAL A 115 0.90 -21.33 -13.08
C VAL A 115 1.71 -20.37 -13.94
N VAL A 116 3.02 -20.26 -13.66
CA VAL A 116 4.00 -19.38 -14.31
C VAL A 116 4.84 -20.17 -15.32
#